data_73fe1d4a917209fca349d909d6e4faab
#
_entry.id   73fe1d4a917209fca349d909d6e4faab
#
_cell.length_a   1.000
_cell.length_b   1.000
_cell.length_c   1.000
_cell.angle_alpha   90.00
_cell.angle_beta   90.00
_cell.angle_gamma   90.00
#
_symmetry.space_group_name_H-M   'P 1'
#
loop_
_entity.id
_entity.type
_entity.pdbx_description
1 polymer ?
#
loop_
_entity_poly.entity_id
_entity_poly.type
_entity_poly.pdbx_seq_one_letter_code
_entity_poly.pdbx_strand_id
1 'polypeptide(L)'
;TPIIKEFVGMPKENFQQAQTSSIVYYTESKDRIPQIIQWSMDSDRETIGKMVCELSNTDLREEIQHIEVPTLVLLESVFSFSKDKIEQQYAKLPKKELRYANKGLHFVMYDDFDWYIKQLKEFIL
;
A
#
# COMPACT_ATOMS: atom_id res chain seq x y z
N THR A 1 18.98 -11.48 6.40
CA THR A 1 19.32 -10.05 6.52
C THR A 1 19.02 -9.53 7.93
N PRO A 2 19.61 -8.41 8.38
CA PRO A 2 19.34 -7.81 9.70
C PRO A 2 17.84 -7.55 9.92
N ILE A 3 17.15 -7.04 8.91
CA ILE A 3 15.70 -6.74 8.97
C ILE A 3 14.89 -8.00 9.29
N ILE A 4 15.15 -9.12 8.62
CA ILE A 4 14.44 -10.39 8.87
C ILE A 4 14.66 -10.84 10.31
N LYS A 5 15.91 -10.80 10.79
CA LYS A 5 16.24 -11.16 12.18
C LYS A 5 15.55 -10.27 13.20
N GLU A 6 15.44 -8.98 12.91
CA GLU A 6 14.72 -8.02 13.76
C GLU A 6 13.24 -8.36 13.86
N PHE A 7 12.56 -8.59 12.73
CA PHE A 7 11.14 -8.98 12.71
C PHE A 7 10.87 -10.30 13.45
N VAL A 8 11.70 -11.32 13.21
CA VAL A 8 11.55 -12.64 13.84
C VAL A 8 11.86 -12.60 15.33
N GLY A 9 12.91 -11.88 15.73
CA GLY A 9 13.38 -11.82 17.12
C GLY A 9 12.63 -10.84 18.02
N MET A 10 11.80 -9.98 17.46
CA MET A 10 11.07 -8.98 18.24
C MET A 10 10.03 -9.64 19.16
N PRO A 11 9.97 -9.30 20.47
CA PRO A 11 8.90 -9.75 21.36
C PRO A 11 7.52 -9.38 20.80
N LYS A 12 6.52 -10.24 21.09
CA LYS A 12 5.16 -10.05 20.55
C LYS A 12 4.56 -8.68 20.89
N GLU A 13 4.74 -8.24 22.12
CA GLU A 13 4.23 -6.95 22.60
C GLU A 13 4.90 -5.77 21.89
N ASN A 14 6.21 -5.87 21.64
CA ASN A 14 6.97 -4.84 20.93
C ASN A 14 6.54 -4.76 19.46
N PHE A 15 6.32 -5.91 18.83
CA PHE A 15 5.81 -5.96 17.46
C PHE A 15 4.42 -5.34 17.37
N GLN A 16 3.51 -5.68 18.27
CA GLN A 16 2.17 -5.09 18.33
C GLN A 16 2.23 -3.58 18.55
N GLN A 17 3.08 -3.10 19.43
CA GLN A 17 3.27 -1.68 19.67
C GLN A 17 3.79 -0.95 18.42
N ALA A 18 4.75 -1.54 17.72
CA ALA A 18 5.27 -1.01 16.46
C ALA A 18 4.17 -0.92 15.39
N GLN A 19 3.35 -1.96 15.24
CA GLN A 19 2.20 -1.95 14.33
C GLN A 19 1.19 -0.86 14.71
N THR A 20 0.87 -0.74 16.00
CA THR A 20 -0.07 0.27 16.50
C THR A 20 0.45 1.69 16.24
N SER A 21 1.75 1.92 16.41
CA SER A 21 2.36 3.24 16.18
C SER A 21 2.43 3.62 14.69
N SER A 22 2.57 2.63 13.81
CA SER A 22 2.70 2.88 12.37
C SER A 22 1.37 2.97 11.64
N ILE A 23 0.31 2.30 12.13
CA ILE A 23 -0.96 2.19 11.41
C ILE A 23 -1.62 3.54 11.10
N VAL A 24 -1.39 4.55 11.93
CA VAL A 24 -1.92 5.90 11.75
C VAL A 24 -1.43 6.59 10.46
N TYR A 25 -0.35 6.09 9.87
CA TYR A 25 0.16 6.56 8.58
C TYR A 25 -0.48 5.85 7.38
N TYR A 26 -1.30 4.82 7.61
CA TYR A 26 -1.90 4.01 6.56
C TYR A 26 -3.42 4.13 6.47
N THR A 27 -4.10 4.57 7.53
CA THR A 27 -5.55 4.77 7.52
C THR A 27 -6.01 5.83 8.53
N GLU A 28 -7.06 6.55 8.14
CA GLU A 28 -7.81 7.47 9.00
C GLU A 28 -9.01 6.78 9.66
N SER A 29 -9.37 5.58 9.20
CA SER A 29 -10.52 4.80 9.66
C SER A 29 -10.24 4.09 10.98
N LYS A 30 -10.42 4.81 12.08
CA LYS A 30 -10.09 4.36 13.45
C LYS A 30 -10.79 3.05 13.83
N ASP A 31 -11.99 2.82 13.35
CA ASP A 31 -12.79 1.60 13.56
C ASP A 31 -12.16 0.36 12.90
N ARG A 32 -11.32 0.54 11.87
CA ARG A 32 -10.62 -0.53 11.17
C ARG A 32 -9.25 -0.87 11.76
N ILE A 33 -8.67 0.03 12.52
CA ILE A 33 -7.32 -0.13 13.09
C ILE A 33 -7.16 -1.45 13.87
N PRO A 34 -8.06 -1.83 14.79
CA PRO A 34 -7.91 -3.08 15.53
C PRO A 34 -7.83 -4.31 14.64
N GLN A 35 -8.64 -4.38 13.58
CA GLN A 35 -8.65 -5.47 12.63
C GLN A 35 -7.34 -5.54 11.81
N ILE A 36 -6.85 -4.40 11.36
CA ILE A 36 -5.61 -4.34 10.56
C ILE A 36 -4.41 -4.77 11.42
N ILE A 37 -4.35 -4.31 12.68
CA ILE A 37 -3.31 -4.75 13.63
C ILE A 37 -3.41 -6.26 13.85
N GLN A 38 -4.62 -6.81 14.02
CA GLN A 38 -4.81 -8.24 14.22
C GLN A 38 -4.28 -9.04 13.00
N TRP A 39 -4.55 -8.60 11.78
CA TRP A 39 -3.99 -9.24 10.58
C TRP A 39 -2.46 -9.24 10.56
N SER A 40 -1.84 -8.14 10.97
CA SER A 40 -0.38 -8.08 11.13
C SER A 40 0.13 -9.06 12.18
N MET A 41 -0.59 -9.18 13.31
CA MET A 41 -0.23 -10.09 14.41
C MET A 41 -0.39 -11.56 14.03
N ASP A 42 -1.35 -11.88 13.14
CA ASP A 42 -1.62 -13.24 12.65
C ASP A 42 -0.69 -13.63 11.50
N SER A 43 0.00 -12.66 10.90
CA SER A 43 0.92 -12.89 9.80
C SER A 43 2.25 -13.47 10.28
N ASP A 44 2.85 -14.32 9.44
CA ASP A 44 4.19 -14.87 9.71
C ASP A 44 5.25 -13.77 9.63
N ARG A 45 5.99 -13.58 10.71
CA ARG A 45 6.96 -12.48 10.83
C ARG A 45 8.19 -12.64 9.95
N GLU A 46 8.60 -13.85 9.67
CA GLU A 46 9.71 -14.09 8.74
C GLU A 46 9.31 -13.68 7.33
N THR A 47 8.09 -14.02 6.92
CA THR A 47 7.52 -13.61 5.64
C THR A 47 7.40 -12.09 5.55
N ILE A 48 6.89 -11.41 6.58
CA ILE A 48 6.82 -9.95 6.61
C ILE A 48 8.23 -9.34 6.44
N GLY A 49 9.20 -9.83 7.21
CA GLY A 49 10.57 -9.33 7.13
C GLY A 49 11.20 -9.53 5.75
N LYS A 50 10.95 -10.67 5.10
CA LYS A 50 11.38 -10.93 3.72
C LYS A 50 10.72 -9.97 2.74
N MET A 51 9.40 -9.77 2.83
CA MET A 51 8.66 -8.86 1.96
C MET A 51 9.15 -7.42 2.09
N VAL A 52 9.37 -6.93 3.31
CA VAL A 52 9.92 -5.57 3.54
C VAL A 52 11.30 -5.43 2.92
N CYS A 53 12.16 -6.44 3.08
CA CYS A 53 13.50 -6.45 2.49
C CYS A 53 13.45 -6.44 0.95
N GLU A 54 12.63 -7.28 0.36
CA GLU A 54 12.46 -7.36 -1.10
C GLU A 54 11.86 -6.08 -1.67
N LEU A 55 10.83 -5.53 -1.03
CA LEU A 55 10.21 -4.26 -1.44
C LEU A 55 11.24 -3.12 -1.50
N SER A 56 12.13 -3.06 -0.52
CA SER A 56 13.18 -2.03 -0.45
C SER A 56 14.23 -2.16 -1.55
N ASN A 57 14.37 -3.34 -2.16
CA ASN A 57 15.37 -3.63 -3.19
C ASN A 57 14.77 -3.87 -4.59
N THR A 58 13.46 -3.71 -4.74
CA THR A 58 12.76 -3.99 -6.00
C THR A 58 12.47 -2.67 -6.74
N ASP A 59 12.87 -2.61 -8.00
CA ASP A 59 12.51 -1.55 -8.95
C ASP A 59 11.86 -2.18 -10.17
N LEU A 60 10.57 -1.96 -10.35
CA LEU A 60 9.79 -2.52 -11.46
C LEU A 60 9.47 -1.50 -12.56
N ARG A 61 10.06 -0.30 -12.53
CA ARG A 61 9.76 0.76 -13.51
C ARG A 61 10.02 0.36 -14.95
N GLU A 62 11.01 -0.51 -15.17
CA GLU A 62 11.27 -1.09 -16.50
C GLU A 62 10.30 -2.23 -16.83
N GLU A 63 10.00 -3.09 -15.85
CA GLU A 63 9.20 -4.30 -16.07
C GLU A 63 7.73 -4.02 -16.36
N ILE A 64 7.16 -2.95 -15.82
CA ILE A 64 5.74 -2.60 -16.02
C ILE A 64 5.37 -2.30 -17.47
N GLN A 65 6.36 -2.07 -18.38
CA GLN A 65 6.12 -1.93 -19.81
C GLN A 65 5.52 -3.20 -20.45
N HIS A 66 5.70 -4.35 -19.83
CA HIS A 66 5.19 -5.64 -20.31
C HIS A 66 3.74 -5.91 -19.89
N ILE A 67 3.13 -5.03 -19.10
CA ILE A 67 1.72 -5.12 -18.71
C ILE A 67 0.87 -4.55 -19.84
N GLU A 68 0.30 -5.41 -20.67
CA GLU A 68 -0.45 -5.01 -21.87
C GLU A 68 -1.95 -4.79 -21.61
N VAL A 69 -2.46 -5.23 -20.45
CA VAL A 69 -3.87 -5.08 -20.07
C VAL A 69 -4.15 -3.66 -19.57
N PRO A 70 -5.39 -3.16 -19.73
CA PRO A 70 -5.81 -1.92 -19.08
C PRO A 70 -5.59 -1.99 -17.57
N THR A 71 -4.93 -0.99 -17.00
CA THR A 71 -4.54 -0.98 -15.60
C THR A 71 -5.00 0.30 -14.91
N LEU A 72 -5.79 0.16 -13.86
CA LEU A 72 -6.18 1.24 -12.97
C LEU A 72 -5.28 1.27 -11.75
N VAL A 73 -4.64 2.40 -11.50
CA VAL A 73 -3.85 2.65 -10.30
C VAL A 73 -4.59 3.66 -9.43
N LEU A 74 -5.04 3.22 -8.27
CA LEU A 74 -5.66 4.08 -7.28
C LEU A 74 -4.63 4.50 -6.25
N LEU A 75 -4.50 5.79 -6.05
CA LEU A 75 -3.47 6.40 -5.24
C LEU A 75 -4.11 7.16 -4.06
N GLU A 76 -3.47 7.07 -2.91
CA GLU A 76 -3.87 7.85 -1.74
C GLU A 76 -3.75 9.36 -1.99
N SER A 77 -4.53 10.13 -1.22
CA SER A 77 -4.71 11.58 -1.46
C SER A 77 -3.40 12.37 -1.43
N VAL A 78 -2.45 11.98 -0.59
CA VAL A 78 -1.16 12.67 -0.43
C VAL A 78 -0.35 12.72 -1.73
N PHE A 79 -0.46 11.69 -2.58
CA PHE A 79 0.26 11.65 -3.85
C PHE A 79 -0.25 12.66 -4.88
N SER A 80 -1.42 13.26 -4.66
CA SER A 80 -1.91 14.35 -5.51
C SER A 80 -0.99 15.59 -5.51
N PHE A 81 -0.19 15.76 -4.45
CA PHE A 81 0.82 16.82 -4.34
C PHE A 81 2.13 16.53 -5.09
N SER A 82 2.29 15.31 -5.60
CA SER A 82 3.51 14.83 -6.27
C SER A 82 3.20 14.13 -7.59
N LYS A 83 2.18 14.57 -8.32
CA LYS A 83 1.68 13.92 -9.55
C LYS A 83 2.78 13.66 -10.57
N ASP A 84 3.65 14.63 -10.82
CA ASP A 84 4.75 14.48 -11.78
C ASP A 84 5.68 13.32 -11.42
N LYS A 85 6.00 13.15 -10.14
CA LYS A 85 6.82 12.05 -9.66
C LYS A 85 6.10 10.70 -9.79
N ILE A 86 4.81 10.66 -9.50
CA ILE A 86 3.99 9.46 -9.66
C ILE A 86 3.88 9.09 -11.14
N GLU A 87 3.62 10.04 -12.01
CA GLU A 87 3.57 9.80 -13.46
C GLU A 87 4.89 9.25 -14.00
N GLN A 88 6.03 9.75 -13.50
CA GLN A 88 7.35 9.21 -13.84
C GLN A 88 7.52 7.76 -13.42
N GLN A 89 7.02 7.37 -12.22
CA GLN A 89 7.08 5.98 -11.74
C GLN A 89 6.32 5.03 -12.67
N TYR A 90 5.20 5.48 -13.23
CA TYR A 90 4.35 4.69 -14.12
C TYR A 90 4.52 5.02 -15.60
N ALA A 91 5.56 5.77 -15.98
CA ALA A 91 5.73 6.27 -17.34
C ALA A 91 5.68 5.16 -18.39
N LYS A 92 6.26 4.00 -18.09
CA LYS A 92 6.35 2.86 -19.03
C LYS A 92 5.14 1.91 -18.98
N LEU A 93 4.17 2.13 -18.12
CA LEU A 93 2.94 1.34 -18.09
C LEU A 93 2.03 1.78 -19.25
N PRO A 94 1.78 0.92 -20.29
CA PRO A 94 1.20 1.38 -21.55
C PRO A 94 -0.24 1.86 -21.46
N LYS A 95 -1.10 1.09 -20.78
CA LYS A 95 -2.55 1.32 -20.72
C LYS A 95 -2.98 1.64 -19.30
N LYS A 96 -2.46 2.74 -18.75
CA LYS A 96 -2.70 3.15 -17.38
C LYS A 96 -3.75 4.22 -17.24
N GLU A 97 -4.48 4.16 -16.14
CA GLU A 97 -5.22 5.28 -15.58
C GLU A 97 -4.75 5.50 -14.14
N LEU A 98 -4.24 6.69 -13.84
CA LEU A 98 -3.84 7.07 -12.49
C LEU A 98 -4.94 7.94 -11.89
N ARG A 99 -5.53 7.52 -10.78
CA ARG A 99 -6.58 8.26 -10.09
C ARG A 99 -6.21 8.48 -8.63
N TYR A 100 -6.36 9.70 -8.17
CA TYR A 100 -5.99 10.13 -6.82
C TYR A 100 -7.23 10.28 -5.96
N ALA A 101 -7.23 9.68 -4.78
CA ALA A 101 -8.30 9.87 -3.81
C ALA A 101 -8.36 11.33 -3.35
N ASN A 102 -9.55 11.79 -2.97
CA ASN A 102 -9.73 13.14 -2.44
C ASN A 102 -9.35 13.24 -0.96
N LYS A 103 -9.41 12.13 -0.25
CA LYS A 103 -9.10 12.00 1.17
C LYS A 103 -8.57 10.60 1.45
N GLY A 104 -8.09 10.40 2.67
CA GLY A 104 -7.61 9.10 3.12
C GLY A 104 -6.15 8.81 2.77
N LEU A 105 -5.67 7.74 3.34
CA LEU A 105 -4.30 7.26 3.26
C LEU A 105 -4.22 5.96 2.44
N HIS A 106 -3.26 5.10 2.77
CA HIS A 106 -2.97 3.89 2.01
C HIS A 106 -4.17 2.92 1.88
N PHE A 107 -4.95 2.76 2.94
CA PHE A 107 -6.17 1.96 2.92
C PHE A 107 -7.36 2.77 2.39
N VAL A 108 -7.24 3.30 1.20
CA VAL A 108 -8.26 4.14 0.55
C VAL A 108 -9.64 3.47 0.48
N MET A 109 -9.68 2.13 0.39
CA MET A 109 -10.92 1.35 0.41
C MET A 109 -11.69 1.46 1.74
N TYR A 110 -11.03 1.86 2.82
CA TYR A 110 -11.67 2.14 4.11
C TYR A 110 -11.89 3.64 4.31
N ASP A 111 -10.91 4.45 3.91
CA ASP A 111 -10.90 5.88 4.19
C ASP A 111 -11.82 6.67 3.24
N ASP A 112 -11.98 6.20 2.00
CA ASP A 112 -12.88 6.81 1.00
C ASP A 112 -13.59 5.73 0.18
N PHE A 113 -14.40 4.93 0.85
CA PHE A 113 -15.08 3.77 0.28
C PHE A 113 -15.94 4.12 -0.94
N ASP A 114 -16.74 5.19 -0.86
CA ASP A 114 -17.64 5.58 -1.95
C ASP A 114 -16.85 5.98 -3.21
N TRP A 115 -15.78 6.74 -3.04
CA TRP A 115 -14.86 7.07 -4.12
C TRP A 115 -14.22 5.81 -4.70
N TYR A 116 -13.68 4.95 -3.83
CA TYR A 116 -13.05 3.70 -4.24
C TYR A 116 -13.96 2.82 -5.09
N ILE A 117 -15.17 2.56 -4.62
CA ILE A 117 -16.17 1.76 -5.36
C ILE A 117 -16.57 2.43 -6.68
N LYS A 118 -16.72 3.75 -6.68
CA LYS A 118 -17.02 4.50 -7.91
C LYS A 118 -15.93 4.28 -8.96
N GLN A 119 -14.65 4.42 -8.58
CA GLN A 119 -13.54 4.22 -9.50
C GLN A 119 -13.51 2.81 -10.09
N LEU A 120 -13.74 1.78 -9.26
CA LEU A 120 -13.80 0.40 -9.73
C LEU A 120 -14.94 0.18 -10.74
N LYS A 121 -16.14 0.68 -10.43
CA LYS A 121 -17.30 0.54 -11.32
C LYS A 121 -17.06 1.23 -12.67
N GLU A 122 -16.54 2.44 -12.66
CA GLU A 122 -16.25 3.20 -13.88
C GLU A 122 -15.15 2.55 -14.75
N PHE A 123 -14.23 1.83 -14.14
CA PHE A 123 -13.15 1.16 -14.87
C PHE A 123 -13.55 -0.23 -15.40
N ILE A 124 -14.35 -0.98 -14.64
CA ILE A 124 -14.70 -2.37 -14.97
C ILE A 124 -15.96 -2.44 -15.85
N LEU A 125 -16.90 -1.53 -15.64
CA LEU A 125 -18.20 -1.52 -16.34
C LEU A 125 -18.25 -0.50 -17.46
#